data_f12f66cb01c0b5771c233d808332c55d
#
_entry.id   f12f66cb01c0b5771c233d808332c55d
#
_cell.length_a   1.000
_cell.length_b   1.000
_cell.length_c   1.000
_cell.angle_alpha   90.00
_cell.angle_beta   90.00
_cell.angle_gamma   90.00
#
_symmetry.space_group_name_H-M   'P 1'
#
loop_
_entity.id
_entity.type
_entity.pdbx_description
1 polymer ?
#
loop_
_entity_poly.entity_id
_entity_poly.type
_entity_poly.pdbx_seq_one_letter_code
_entity_poly.pdbx_strand_id
1 'polypeptide(L)'
;MNFEAGYHNGISGTLNSWGGEQHVISRLVEQIRKYKPKVIVTHDINGEYGHPTHRTVPYVVINAVKAAGDKSKYKSSCNEYGICKVKKLYLHMYSKHTVNMSAYSKSAKELDYKTPFSMACVGFDKHYSQHNGWSMHSKAVKKYPSYKYGLYYTRVGYDKKKNDFFENIKNS
;
A
#
# COMPACT_ATOMS: atom_id res chain seq x y z
N MET A 1 13.96 8.62 -7.43
CA MET A 1 13.21 8.78 -8.69
C MET A 1 11.86 9.34 -8.30
N ASN A 2 11.55 10.57 -8.70
CA ASN A 2 10.25 11.18 -8.43
C ASN A 2 9.35 10.89 -9.62
N PHE A 3 8.27 10.15 -9.39
CA PHE A 3 7.22 9.96 -10.39
C PHE A 3 6.25 11.12 -10.27
N GLU A 4 6.01 11.85 -11.36
CA GLU A 4 5.06 12.95 -11.34
C GLU A 4 3.63 12.45 -11.04
N ALA A 5 2.97 13.10 -10.10
CA ALA A 5 1.57 12.86 -9.77
C ALA A 5 0.68 13.69 -10.70
N GLY A 6 0.60 13.32 -11.97
CA GLY A 6 -0.26 13.98 -12.95
C GLY A 6 -1.55 13.20 -13.24
N TYR A 7 -2.53 13.89 -13.81
CA TYR A 7 -3.76 13.23 -14.31
C TYR A 7 -3.46 12.60 -15.67
N HIS A 8 -3.15 11.31 -15.67
CA HIS A 8 -2.82 10.56 -16.88
C HIS A 8 -4.03 9.76 -17.40
N ASN A 9 -4.03 9.43 -18.69
CA ASN A 9 -5.08 8.63 -19.33
C ASN A 9 -5.03 7.16 -18.86
N GLY A 10 -5.60 6.89 -17.69
CA GLY A 10 -5.68 5.55 -17.10
C GLY A 10 -4.35 4.99 -16.58
N ILE A 11 -4.33 3.67 -16.31
CA ILE A 11 -3.15 2.95 -15.83
C ILE A 11 -2.03 3.01 -16.87
N SER A 12 -2.35 2.79 -18.15
CA SER A 12 -1.37 2.79 -19.24
C SER A 12 -0.68 4.15 -19.40
N GLY A 13 -1.45 5.25 -19.37
CA GLY A 13 -0.88 6.60 -19.44
C GLY A 13 0.04 6.90 -18.26
N THR A 14 -0.37 6.51 -17.06
CA THR A 14 0.48 6.64 -15.86
C THR A 14 1.77 5.84 -15.98
N LEU A 15 1.68 4.58 -16.41
CA LEU A 15 2.87 3.72 -16.58
C LEU A 15 3.82 4.28 -17.63
N ASN A 16 3.30 4.79 -18.74
CA ASN A 16 4.13 5.41 -19.78
C ASN A 16 4.89 6.62 -19.26
N SER A 17 4.23 7.49 -18.47
CA SER A 17 4.89 8.65 -17.86
C SER A 17 5.95 8.26 -16.81
N TRP A 18 5.83 7.07 -16.21
CA TRP A 18 6.78 6.54 -15.25
C TRP A 18 7.90 5.70 -15.88
N GLY A 19 8.05 5.73 -17.21
CA GLY A 19 9.09 5.02 -17.94
C GLY A 19 8.72 3.60 -18.36
N GLY A 20 7.44 3.25 -18.31
CA GLY A 20 6.90 1.96 -18.74
C GLY A 20 6.70 0.95 -17.62
N GLU A 21 5.77 0.03 -17.87
CA GLU A 21 5.35 -0.99 -16.90
C GLU A 21 6.53 -1.82 -16.37
N GLN A 22 7.35 -2.35 -17.28
CA GLN A 22 8.48 -3.22 -16.91
C GLN A 22 9.52 -2.47 -16.06
N HIS A 23 9.74 -1.18 -16.35
CA HIS A 23 10.63 -0.33 -15.58
C HIS A 23 10.12 -0.18 -14.14
N VAL A 24 8.85 0.21 -13.98
CA VAL A 24 8.26 0.43 -12.64
C VAL A 24 8.23 -0.86 -11.82
N ILE A 25 7.78 -1.98 -12.42
CA ILE A 25 7.72 -3.26 -11.73
C ILE A 25 9.13 -3.74 -11.36
N SER A 26 10.12 -3.60 -12.24
CA SER A 26 11.51 -4.02 -11.94
C SER A 26 12.08 -3.26 -10.74
N ARG A 27 11.83 -1.95 -10.65
CA ARG A 27 12.27 -1.13 -9.51
C ARG A 27 11.61 -1.55 -8.20
N LEU A 28 10.32 -1.86 -8.22
CA LEU A 28 9.60 -2.37 -7.05
C LEU A 28 10.09 -3.76 -6.64
N VAL A 29 10.32 -4.66 -7.59
CA VAL A 29 10.89 -6.00 -7.33
C VAL A 29 12.25 -5.89 -6.66
N GLU A 30 13.12 -5.00 -7.14
CA GLU A 30 14.41 -4.72 -6.53
C GLU A 30 14.26 -4.28 -5.06
N GLN A 31 13.38 -3.30 -4.78
CA GLN A 31 13.15 -2.83 -3.41
C GLN A 31 12.58 -3.95 -2.51
N ILE A 32 11.61 -4.73 -3.01
CA ILE A 32 11.04 -5.86 -2.26
C ILE A 32 12.12 -6.91 -1.94
N ARG A 33 12.99 -7.23 -2.88
CA ARG A 33 14.09 -8.18 -2.67
C ARG A 33 15.16 -7.66 -1.74
N LYS A 34 15.49 -6.37 -1.84
CA LYS A 34 16.49 -5.71 -0.98
C LYS A 34 16.03 -5.65 0.47
N TYR A 35 14.82 -5.18 0.73
CA TYR A 35 14.32 -4.95 2.09
C TYR A 35 13.56 -6.14 2.69
N LYS A 36 13.19 -7.13 1.89
CA LYS A 36 12.51 -8.37 2.29
C LYS A 36 11.31 -8.16 3.22
N PRO A 37 10.36 -7.27 2.88
CA PRO A 37 9.21 -7.02 3.75
C PRO A 37 8.38 -8.30 3.92
N LYS A 38 7.96 -8.57 5.15
CA LYS A 38 7.01 -9.66 5.44
C LYS A 38 5.59 -9.27 5.06
N VAL A 39 5.24 -7.99 5.23
CA VAL A 39 3.92 -7.42 4.94
C VAL A 39 4.09 -6.21 4.03
N ILE A 40 3.20 -6.08 3.06
CA ILE A 40 3.04 -4.88 2.23
C ILE A 40 1.61 -4.39 2.37
N VAL A 41 1.45 -3.09 2.52
CA VAL A 41 0.16 -2.40 2.53
C VAL A 41 0.17 -1.34 1.43
N THR A 42 -0.88 -1.27 0.63
CA THR A 42 -0.94 -0.34 -0.51
C THR A 42 -2.36 0.16 -0.78
N HIS A 43 -2.51 0.96 -1.83
CA HIS A 43 -3.76 1.59 -2.25
C HIS A 43 -4.86 0.61 -2.64
N ASP A 44 -6.09 1.14 -2.74
CA ASP A 44 -7.24 0.46 -3.30
C ASP A 44 -7.05 0.13 -4.79
N ILE A 45 -7.56 -1.02 -5.19
CA ILE A 45 -7.59 -1.48 -6.60
C ILE A 45 -8.29 -0.46 -7.53
N ASN A 46 -9.32 0.23 -7.00
CA ASN A 46 -10.06 1.24 -7.74
C ASN A 46 -9.47 2.65 -7.57
N GLY A 47 -8.38 2.81 -6.80
CA GLY A 47 -7.69 4.08 -6.58
C GLY A 47 -8.52 5.06 -5.75
N GLU A 48 -9.19 4.59 -4.70
CA GLU A 48 -10.09 5.32 -3.79
C GLU A 48 -11.22 6.05 -4.55
N TYR A 49 -10.94 7.19 -5.13
CA TYR A 49 -11.88 8.01 -5.92
C TYR A 49 -11.68 7.87 -7.45
N GLY A 50 -11.02 6.79 -7.89
CA GLY A 50 -10.83 6.49 -9.31
C GLY A 50 -9.65 7.19 -9.97
N HIS A 51 -8.76 7.83 -9.19
CA HIS A 51 -7.59 8.53 -9.74
C HIS A 51 -6.65 7.55 -10.46
N PRO A 52 -6.26 7.79 -11.72
CA PRO A 52 -5.46 6.83 -12.50
C PRO A 52 -4.14 6.44 -11.84
N THR A 53 -3.42 7.40 -11.28
CA THR A 53 -2.15 7.17 -10.57
C THR A 53 -2.36 6.26 -9.35
N HIS A 54 -3.41 6.49 -8.55
CA HIS A 54 -3.74 5.65 -7.40
C HIS A 54 -4.12 4.22 -7.80
N ARG A 55 -4.81 4.04 -8.94
CA ARG A 55 -5.13 2.72 -9.51
C ARG A 55 -3.89 1.99 -10.01
N THR A 56 -2.91 2.73 -10.52
CA THR A 56 -1.65 2.16 -11.02
C THR A 56 -0.81 1.56 -9.89
N VAL A 57 -0.80 2.17 -8.71
CA VAL A 57 0.02 1.71 -7.57
C VAL A 57 -0.30 0.26 -7.17
N PRO A 58 -1.55 -0.14 -6.81
CA PRO A 58 -1.84 -1.52 -6.46
C PRO A 58 -1.59 -2.49 -7.64
N TYR A 59 -1.85 -2.06 -8.88
CA TYR A 59 -1.56 -2.86 -10.06
C TYR A 59 -0.07 -3.27 -10.11
N VAL A 60 0.85 -2.30 -10.01
CA VAL A 60 2.28 -2.59 -10.07
C VAL A 60 2.79 -3.31 -8.83
N VAL A 61 2.25 -3.01 -7.64
CA VAL A 61 2.63 -3.68 -6.39
C VAL A 61 2.24 -5.16 -6.40
N ILE A 62 1.02 -5.50 -6.84
CA ILE A 62 0.56 -6.89 -6.94
C ILE A 62 1.48 -7.69 -7.88
N ASN A 63 1.82 -7.12 -9.04
CA ASN A 63 2.72 -7.76 -10.00
C ASN A 63 4.16 -7.89 -9.45
N ALA A 64 4.65 -6.86 -8.77
CA ALA A 64 5.97 -6.88 -8.15
C ALA A 64 6.08 -7.91 -7.02
N VAL A 65 5.05 -8.06 -6.17
CA VAL A 65 5.00 -9.08 -5.10
C VAL A 65 5.08 -10.49 -5.68
N LYS A 66 4.36 -10.78 -6.76
CA LYS A 66 4.43 -12.08 -7.46
C LYS A 66 5.83 -12.31 -8.04
N ALA A 67 6.36 -11.32 -8.77
CA ALA A 67 7.64 -11.41 -9.44
C ALA A 67 8.83 -11.48 -8.47
N ALA A 68 8.77 -10.82 -7.32
CA ALA A 68 9.84 -10.86 -6.31
C ALA A 68 10.09 -12.27 -5.76
N GLY A 69 9.07 -13.11 -5.73
CA GLY A 69 9.16 -14.51 -5.30
C GLY A 69 9.63 -15.49 -6.38
N ASP A 70 9.78 -15.04 -7.63
CA ASP A 70 10.13 -15.85 -8.79
C ASP A 70 11.59 -15.57 -9.22
N LYS A 71 12.45 -16.61 -9.11
CA LYS A 71 13.88 -16.51 -9.48
C LYS A 71 14.12 -16.28 -10.98
N SER A 72 13.15 -16.61 -11.83
CA SER A 72 13.26 -16.45 -13.29
C SER A 72 13.05 -15.00 -13.74
N LYS A 73 12.40 -14.18 -12.91
CA LYS A 73 12.07 -12.79 -13.19
C LYS A 73 13.12 -11.82 -12.64
N TYR A 74 13.42 -10.77 -13.40
CA TYR A 74 14.33 -9.69 -12.99
C TYR A 74 15.64 -10.22 -12.39
N LYS A 75 16.40 -10.99 -13.21
CA LYS A 75 17.58 -11.76 -12.80
C LYS A 75 18.64 -10.94 -12.09
N SER A 76 18.88 -9.69 -12.50
CA SER A 76 19.88 -8.81 -11.88
C SER A 76 19.61 -8.64 -10.37
N SER A 77 18.42 -8.17 -9.99
CA SER A 77 18.08 -8.01 -8.57
C SER A 77 17.95 -9.34 -7.83
N CYS A 78 17.67 -10.45 -8.56
CA CYS A 78 17.66 -11.78 -7.97
C CYS A 78 19.06 -12.26 -7.60
N ASN A 79 20.04 -12.02 -8.45
CA ASN A 79 21.43 -12.38 -8.20
C ASN A 79 22.02 -11.57 -7.04
N GLU A 80 21.62 -10.29 -6.91
CA GLU A 80 22.14 -9.40 -5.87
C GLU A 80 21.49 -9.64 -4.50
N TYR A 81 20.16 -9.78 -4.44
CA TYR A 81 19.41 -9.82 -3.16
C TYR A 81 18.71 -11.15 -2.89
N GLY A 82 18.70 -12.09 -3.87
CA GLY A 82 17.90 -13.30 -3.81
C GLY A 82 16.40 -13.02 -4.01
N ILE A 83 15.57 -14.07 -3.87
CA ILE A 83 14.10 -13.93 -3.94
C ILE A 83 13.53 -13.42 -2.61
N CYS A 84 12.38 -12.75 -2.69
CA CYS A 84 11.58 -12.39 -1.53
C CYS A 84 10.15 -12.92 -1.69
N LYS A 85 9.73 -13.78 -0.75
CA LYS A 85 8.36 -14.32 -0.68
C LYS A 85 7.58 -13.54 0.37
N VAL A 86 7.02 -12.39 -0.02
CA VAL A 86 6.14 -11.58 0.83
C VAL A 86 5.06 -12.47 1.46
N LYS A 87 4.82 -12.32 2.75
CA LYS A 87 3.88 -13.17 3.50
C LYS A 87 2.44 -12.70 3.34
N LYS A 88 2.22 -11.39 3.36
CA LYS A 88 0.90 -10.79 3.25
C LYS A 88 0.92 -9.51 2.42
N LEU A 89 -0.16 -9.29 1.67
CA LEU A 89 -0.45 -8.03 0.98
C LEU A 89 -1.85 -7.56 1.35
N TYR A 90 -1.95 -6.36 1.90
CA TYR A 90 -3.21 -5.70 2.20
C TYR A 90 -3.45 -4.54 1.23
N LEU A 91 -4.70 -4.39 0.84
CA LEU A 91 -5.13 -3.26 0.02
C LEU A 91 -6.13 -2.40 0.78
N HIS A 92 -5.98 -1.09 0.66
CA HIS A 92 -6.96 -0.13 1.16
C HIS A 92 -8.32 -0.41 0.52
N MET A 93 -9.40 -0.23 1.26
CA MET A 93 -10.79 -0.45 0.84
C MET A 93 -11.14 -1.86 0.33
N TYR A 94 -10.21 -2.81 0.31
CA TYR A 94 -10.51 -4.19 -0.09
C TYR A 94 -11.47 -4.83 0.91
N SER A 95 -12.61 -5.35 0.40
CA SER A 95 -13.73 -5.77 1.26
C SER A 95 -13.60 -7.18 1.86
N LYS A 96 -12.64 -7.99 1.38
CA LYS A 96 -12.45 -9.37 1.87
C LYS A 96 -11.41 -9.40 2.99
N HIS A 97 -11.67 -10.24 4.02
CA HIS A 97 -10.76 -10.47 5.13
C HIS A 97 -10.24 -9.16 5.75
N THR A 98 -11.17 -8.27 6.10
CA THR A 98 -10.87 -6.93 6.61
C THR A 98 -10.21 -6.98 7.98
N VAL A 99 -9.21 -6.11 8.16
CA VAL A 99 -8.55 -5.90 9.47
C VAL A 99 -9.47 -5.08 10.37
N ASN A 100 -9.56 -5.49 11.64
CA ASN A 100 -10.29 -4.72 12.65
C ASN A 100 -9.38 -3.61 13.20
N MET A 101 -9.62 -2.40 12.75
CA MET A 101 -8.91 -1.20 13.19
C MET A 101 -9.64 -0.47 14.34
N SER A 102 -10.32 -1.20 15.21
CA SER A 102 -11.10 -0.61 16.34
C SER A 102 -10.25 0.27 17.27
N ALA A 103 -8.95 0.01 17.36
CA ALA A 103 -8.01 0.85 18.09
C ALA A 103 -7.72 2.21 17.43
N TYR A 104 -8.13 2.41 16.18
CA TYR A 104 -7.89 3.64 15.43
C TYR A 104 -8.49 4.90 16.08
N SER A 105 -9.55 4.75 16.82
CA SER A 105 -10.22 5.83 17.56
C SER A 105 -9.76 5.97 19.02
N LYS A 106 -8.89 5.08 19.52
CA LYS A 106 -8.40 5.12 20.89
C LYS A 106 -7.11 5.93 20.97
N SER A 107 -6.95 6.72 22.04
CA SER A 107 -5.68 7.41 22.32
C SER A 107 -4.61 6.41 22.71
N ALA A 108 -3.36 6.70 22.33
CA ALA A 108 -2.20 5.87 22.66
C ALA A 108 -1.06 6.75 23.21
N LYS A 109 -0.32 6.22 24.18
CA LYS A 109 0.81 6.91 24.81
C LYS A 109 1.89 7.24 23.77
N GLU A 110 2.14 6.32 22.85
CA GLU A 110 3.11 6.46 21.77
C GLU A 110 2.77 7.60 20.78
N LEU A 111 1.52 8.07 20.81
CA LEU A 111 1.01 9.20 20.03
C LEU A 111 0.75 10.45 20.89
N ASP A 112 1.44 10.57 22.02
CA ASP A 112 1.23 11.67 22.98
C ASP A 112 -0.25 11.80 23.39
N TYR A 113 -0.88 10.66 23.69
CA TYR A 113 -2.29 10.51 24.04
C TYR A 113 -3.29 11.01 22.98
N LYS A 114 -2.82 11.22 21.74
CA LYS A 114 -3.69 11.48 20.59
C LYS A 114 -4.22 10.17 20.00
N THR A 115 -5.30 10.26 19.25
CA THR A 115 -5.77 9.11 18.46
C THR A 115 -5.01 8.99 17.16
N PRO A 116 -4.88 7.79 16.55
CA PRO A 116 -4.35 7.64 15.19
C PRO A 116 -5.05 8.55 14.18
N PHE A 117 -6.37 8.76 14.30
CA PHE A 117 -7.09 9.69 13.44
C PHE A 117 -6.65 11.14 13.60
N SER A 118 -6.47 11.62 14.84
CA SER A 118 -5.98 12.98 15.05
C SER A 118 -4.56 13.16 14.52
N MET A 119 -3.71 12.13 14.62
CA MET A 119 -2.37 12.16 14.01
C MET A 119 -2.44 12.15 12.48
N ALA A 120 -3.38 11.39 11.90
CA ALA A 120 -3.61 11.42 10.45
C ALA A 120 -4.06 12.81 9.97
N CYS A 121 -4.87 13.54 10.74
CA CYS A 121 -5.21 14.93 10.45
C CYS A 121 -3.97 15.83 10.41
N VAL A 122 -3.09 15.72 11.42
CA VAL A 122 -1.83 16.47 11.44
C VAL A 122 -0.95 16.15 10.22
N GLY A 123 -0.87 14.85 9.85
CA GLY A 123 -0.13 14.44 8.66
C GLY A 123 -0.74 14.99 7.37
N PHE A 124 -2.07 14.96 7.25
CA PHE A 124 -2.78 15.53 6.11
C PHE A 124 -2.56 17.04 5.98
N ASP A 125 -2.55 17.76 7.09
CA ASP A 125 -2.29 19.20 7.11
C ASP A 125 -0.89 19.60 6.59
N LYS A 126 0.05 18.65 6.57
CA LYS A 126 1.39 18.82 5.94
C LYS A 126 1.39 18.59 4.44
N HIS A 127 0.30 18.09 3.89
CA HIS A 127 0.18 17.81 2.46
C HIS A 127 -0.30 19.05 1.67
N TYR A 128 0.50 20.10 1.68
CA TYR A 128 0.13 21.44 1.18
C TYR A 128 -0.41 21.46 -0.25
N SER A 129 0.10 20.59 -1.14
CA SER A 129 -0.35 20.52 -2.53
C SER A 129 -1.80 20.02 -2.70
N GLN A 130 -2.38 19.42 -1.66
CA GLN A 130 -3.74 18.85 -1.69
C GLN A 130 -4.73 19.61 -0.79
N HIS A 131 -4.31 20.72 -0.18
CA HIS A 131 -5.09 21.49 0.81
C HIS A 131 -6.27 22.28 0.22
N ASN A 132 -6.38 22.41 -1.10
CA ASN A 132 -7.41 23.20 -1.75
C ASN A 132 -8.82 22.60 -1.57
N GLY A 133 -9.46 22.93 -0.44
CA GLY A 133 -10.84 22.54 -0.13
C GLY A 133 -11.01 21.12 0.45
N TRP A 134 -9.93 20.38 0.70
CA TRP A 134 -9.98 19.05 1.30
C TRP A 134 -9.54 19.06 2.76
N SER A 135 -10.19 18.26 3.58
CA SER A 135 -9.78 17.96 4.95
C SER A 135 -10.11 16.52 5.30
N MET A 136 -9.46 15.96 6.33
CA MET A 136 -9.77 14.62 6.83
C MET A 136 -11.22 14.47 7.33
N HIS A 137 -11.90 15.59 7.58
CA HIS A 137 -13.31 15.63 7.99
C HIS A 137 -14.29 15.78 6.80
N SER A 138 -13.79 15.98 5.58
CA SER A 138 -14.65 16.16 4.39
C SER A 138 -15.47 14.91 4.10
N LYS A 139 -16.64 15.07 3.47
CA LYS A 139 -17.50 13.96 3.05
C LYS A 139 -16.76 12.99 2.12
N ALA A 140 -15.88 13.50 1.27
CA ALA A 140 -15.10 12.69 0.34
C ALA A 140 -14.13 11.77 1.09
N VAL A 141 -13.37 12.28 2.06
CA VAL A 141 -12.46 11.45 2.87
C VAL A 141 -13.23 10.44 3.72
N LYS A 142 -14.40 10.80 4.27
CA LYS A 142 -15.26 9.86 5.00
C LYS A 142 -15.74 8.69 4.14
N LYS A 143 -15.92 8.90 2.84
CA LYS A 143 -16.26 7.83 1.89
C LYS A 143 -15.12 6.82 1.70
N TYR A 144 -13.87 7.25 1.91
CA TYR A 144 -12.66 6.45 1.76
C TYR A 144 -11.88 6.39 3.08
N PRO A 145 -12.42 5.72 4.11
CA PRO A 145 -11.84 5.75 5.45
C PRO A 145 -10.43 5.14 5.47
N SER A 146 -9.46 5.90 5.93
CA SER A 146 -8.03 5.55 5.99
C SER A 146 -7.70 4.33 6.85
N TYR A 147 -8.66 3.77 7.58
CA TYR A 147 -8.51 2.60 8.44
C TYR A 147 -9.11 1.32 7.86
N LYS A 148 -9.63 1.33 6.64
CA LYS A 148 -10.26 0.15 6.03
C LYS A 148 -9.30 -0.58 5.12
N TYR A 149 -8.80 -1.72 5.55
CA TYR A 149 -7.90 -2.57 4.80
C TYR A 149 -8.40 -4.00 4.77
N GLY A 150 -8.16 -4.70 3.65
CA GLY A 150 -8.45 -6.13 3.53
C GLY A 150 -7.24 -6.90 3.02
N LEU A 151 -7.15 -8.16 3.44
CA LEU A 151 -6.08 -9.08 3.06
C LEU A 151 -6.32 -9.58 1.63
N TYR A 152 -5.54 -9.08 0.69
CA TYR A 152 -5.62 -9.46 -0.73
C TYR A 152 -4.89 -10.78 -1.01
N TYR A 153 -3.73 -10.97 -0.36
CA TYR A 153 -2.89 -12.15 -0.58
C TYR A 153 -2.22 -12.58 0.71
N THR A 154 -2.14 -13.90 0.93
CA THR A 154 -1.43 -14.48 2.06
C THR A 154 -0.75 -15.80 1.71
N ARG A 155 0.40 -16.05 2.33
CA ARG A 155 1.12 -17.33 2.33
C ARG A 155 1.13 -18.00 3.72
N VAL A 156 0.55 -17.35 4.72
CA VAL A 156 0.60 -17.78 6.13
C VAL A 156 -0.79 -18.03 6.73
N GLY A 157 -1.81 -18.10 5.86
CA GLY A 157 -3.20 -18.28 6.26
C GLY A 157 -3.92 -16.97 6.55
N TYR A 158 -5.24 -17.07 6.66
CA TYR A 158 -6.11 -15.93 6.95
C TYR A 158 -6.05 -15.54 8.42
N ASP A 159 -6.19 -14.24 8.67
CA ASP A 159 -6.23 -13.68 10.01
C ASP A 159 -7.52 -14.09 10.73
N LYS A 160 -7.37 -14.55 11.97
CA LYS A 160 -8.48 -14.94 12.84
C LYS A 160 -8.88 -13.79 13.78
N LYS A 161 -7.91 -13.16 14.44
CA LYS A 161 -8.10 -12.02 15.35
C LYS A 161 -8.34 -10.71 14.60
N LYS A 162 -7.68 -10.55 13.44
CA LYS A 162 -7.84 -9.41 12.52
C LYS A 162 -7.59 -8.04 13.17
N ASN A 163 -6.72 -7.96 14.15
CA ASN A 163 -6.46 -6.74 14.91
C ASN A 163 -5.14 -6.04 14.53
N ASP A 164 -4.35 -6.66 13.66
CA ASP A 164 -3.13 -6.08 13.10
C ASP A 164 -2.78 -6.73 11.75
N PHE A 165 -1.74 -6.21 11.09
CA PHE A 165 -1.27 -6.73 9.80
C PHE A 165 -0.30 -7.91 9.93
N PHE A 166 0.16 -8.26 11.12
CA PHE A 166 1.24 -9.22 11.35
C PHE A 166 0.78 -10.57 11.92
N GLU A 167 -0.52 -10.76 12.11
CA GLU A 167 -1.07 -12.04 12.55
C GLU A 167 -0.54 -13.19 11.69
N ASN A 168 -0.21 -14.34 12.31
CA ASN A 168 0.42 -15.51 11.70
C ASN A 168 1.85 -15.29 11.13
N ILE A 169 2.47 -14.15 11.36
CA ILE A 169 3.86 -13.91 10.97
C ILE A 169 4.75 -14.24 12.16
N LYS A 170 5.44 -15.38 12.07
CA LYS A 170 6.44 -15.75 13.08
C LYS A 170 7.64 -14.81 12.99
N ASN A 171 8.11 -14.35 14.12
CA ASN A 171 9.43 -13.73 14.24
C ASN A 171 10.47 -14.82 13.98
N SER A 172 11.11 -14.76 12.82
CA SER A 172 12.30 -15.56 12.49
C SER A 172 13.52 -14.79 12.80
#